data_eef8d22865254899f030ccb5ea0db550
#
_entry.id   eef8d22865254899f030ccb5ea0db550
#
_cell.length_a   1.000
_cell.length_b   1.000
_cell.length_c   1.000
_cell.angle_alpha   90.00
_cell.angle_beta   90.00
_cell.angle_gamma   90.00
#
_symmetry.space_group_name_H-M   'P 1'
#
loop_
_entity.id
_entity.type
_entity.pdbx_description
1 polymer ?
#
loop_
_entity_poly.entity_id
_entity_poly.type
_entity_poly.pdbx_seq_one_letter_code
_entity_poly.pdbx_strand_id
1 'polypeptide(L)'
;MRAYRLGRVRAEMAKRGIAACVLLDQVNIRYATGARNMQVFSSRNTGRYLLLTEHDAILYEFTGAMHLADGLETITDVRPAITASFVAAGEKIAEREKFWARETAATLRELVGAKTTIGVERMNAGAAAALAAEGFRLVDAQEPVEMARCIKSPEEMKCVRASLRATETGVGRLRAAIRPGLTENALWSVLHQSVIAQDADYIETRLLNSGPRTNPWFQETGMRVIGENELIALDTDVVGCPGYSAEFSRTFHSGPDTPGEYQRTLYKTAHEQVHHN
;
A
#
# COMPACT_ATOMS: atom_id res chain seq x y z
N MET A 1 14.75 -11.92 4.79
CA MET A 1 13.36 -11.42 4.72
C MET A 1 12.78 -11.54 3.30
N ARG A 2 13.40 -10.98 2.25
CA ARG A 2 12.86 -11.04 0.86
C ARG A 2 12.63 -12.48 0.39
N ALA A 3 13.61 -13.37 0.50
CA ALA A 3 13.46 -14.78 0.12
C ALA A 3 12.31 -15.50 0.86
N TYR A 4 12.13 -15.20 2.15
CA TYR A 4 10.98 -15.72 2.92
C TYR A 4 9.65 -15.28 2.32
N ARG A 5 9.49 -13.97 2.05
CA ARG A 5 8.24 -13.43 1.50
C ARG A 5 7.93 -14.00 0.11
N LEU A 6 8.94 -14.06 -0.78
CA LEU A 6 8.81 -14.68 -2.08
C LEU A 6 8.39 -16.14 -1.98
N GLY A 7 9.03 -16.92 -1.07
CA GLY A 7 8.67 -18.30 -0.79
C GLY A 7 7.24 -18.46 -0.29
N ARG A 8 6.76 -17.52 0.54
CA ARG A 8 5.36 -17.50 1.00
C ARG A 8 4.37 -17.34 -0.15
N VAL A 9 4.62 -16.38 -1.06
CA VAL A 9 3.75 -16.17 -2.23
C VAL A 9 3.72 -17.42 -3.11
N ARG A 10 4.88 -17.99 -3.42
CA ARG A 10 4.99 -19.23 -4.20
C ARG A 10 4.24 -20.40 -3.56
N ALA A 11 4.33 -20.56 -2.25
CA ALA A 11 3.61 -21.60 -1.53
C ALA A 11 2.08 -21.42 -1.62
N GLU A 12 1.58 -20.20 -1.54
CA GLU A 12 0.15 -19.93 -1.67
C GLU A 12 -0.35 -20.10 -3.13
N MET A 13 0.48 -19.77 -4.14
CA MET A 13 0.21 -20.09 -5.54
C MET A 13 0.08 -21.59 -5.76
N ALA A 14 1.05 -22.38 -5.26
CA ALA A 14 1.08 -23.82 -5.40
C ALA A 14 -0.16 -24.49 -4.78
N LYS A 15 -0.57 -24.07 -3.58
CA LYS A 15 -1.79 -24.58 -2.91
C LYS A 15 -3.05 -24.40 -3.75
N ARG A 16 -3.09 -23.39 -4.62
CA ARG A 16 -4.25 -23.06 -5.46
C ARG A 16 -4.13 -23.51 -6.91
N GLY A 17 -3.04 -24.21 -7.24
CA GLY A 17 -2.77 -24.65 -8.61
C GLY A 17 -2.59 -23.49 -9.60
N ILE A 18 -2.05 -22.37 -9.12
CA ILE A 18 -1.74 -21.19 -9.94
C ILE A 18 -0.30 -21.33 -10.42
N ALA A 19 -0.12 -21.48 -11.73
CA ALA A 19 1.19 -21.71 -12.33
C ALA A 19 2.05 -20.44 -12.40
N ALA A 20 1.41 -19.31 -12.64
CA ALA A 20 2.07 -17.99 -12.62
C ALA A 20 1.12 -16.91 -12.12
N CYS A 21 1.68 -15.81 -11.63
CA CYS A 21 0.95 -14.59 -11.32
C CYS A 21 1.49 -13.41 -12.13
N VAL A 22 0.59 -12.54 -12.59
CA VAL A 22 0.91 -11.22 -13.12
C VAL A 22 0.44 -10.20 -12.09
N LEU A 23 1.39 -9.72 -11.28
CA LEU A 23 1.13 -8.79 -10.18
C LEU A 23 1.32 -7.36 -10.64
N LEU A 24 0.32 -6.51 -10.44
CA LEU A 24 0.32 -5.09 -10.77
C LEU A 24 0.23 -4.19 -9.53
N ASP A 25 -0.17 -4.75 -8.38
CA ASP A 25 -0.16 -4.02 -7.12
C ASP A 25 1.27 -3.76 -6.65
N GLN A 26 1.59 -2.51 -6.42
CA GLN A 26 2.95 -2.10 -6.04
C GLN A 26 3.37 -2.59 -4.65
N VAL A 27 2.40 -2.75 -3.75
CA VAL A 27 2.64 -3.33 -2.41
C VAL A 27 3.00 -4.81 -2.55
N ASN A 28 2.28 -5.53 -3.40
CA ASN A 28 2.46 -6.96 -3.63
C ASN A 28 3.76 -7.25 -4.39
N ILE A 29 4.11 -6.44 -5.40
CA ILE A 29 5.41 -6.51 -6.08
C ILE A 29 6.54 -6.32 -5.07
N ARG A 30 6.44 -5.28 -4.22
CA ARG A 30 7.45 -5.00 -3.19
C ARG A 30 7.51 -6.11 -2.15
N TYR A 31 6.38 -6.67 -1.74
CA TYR A 31 6.35 -7.80 -0.81
C TYR A 31 7.10 -9.01 -1.39
N ALA A 32 6.77 -9.40 -2.61
CA ALA A 32 7.38 -10.57 -3.25
C ALA A 32 8.88 -10.38 -3.54
N THR A 33 9.30 -9.20 -3.97
CA THR A 33 10.66 -9.01 -4.51
C THR A 33 11.54 -8.03 -3.74
N GLY A 34 10.95 -7.09 -3.03
CA GLY A 34 11.64 -5.94 -2.44
C GLY A 34 11.78 -4.75 -3.39
N ALA A 35 11.40 -4.88 -4.66
CA ALA A 35 11.49 -3.80 -5.64
C ALA A 35 10.54 -2.65 -5.29
N ARG A 36 11.07 -1.42 -5.28
CA ARG A 36 10.32 -0.20 -4.99
C ARG A 36 10.57 0.83 -6.08
N ASN A 37 9.51 1.42 -6.60
CA ASN A 37 9.59 2.55 -7.52
C ASN A 37 8.32 3.39 -7.45
N MET A 38 8.43 4.68 -7.10
CA MET A 38 7.33 5.65 -7.10
C MET A 38 5.99 5.06 -6.65
N GLN A 39 5.94 4.49 -5.43
CA GLN A 39 4.82 3.65 -4.94
C GLN A 39 3.44 4.26 -5.20
N VAL A 40 3.23 5.53 -4.84
CA VAL A 40 1.93 6.21 -5.01
C VAL A 40 1.58 6.42 -6.48
N PHE A 41 2.55 6.86 -7.30
CA PHE A 41 2.34 7.05 -8.74
C PHE A 41 2.05 5.73 -9.43
N SER A 42 2.87 4.71 -9.16
CA SER A 42 2.76 3.40 -9.80
C SER A 42 1.51 2.62 -9.38
N SER A 43 0.97 2.88 -8.18
CA SER A 43 -0.32 2.32 -7.75
C SER A 43 -1.50 2.88 -8.53
N ARG A 44 -1.38 4.10 -9.06
CA ARG A 44 -2.41 4.74 -9.88
C ARG A 44 -2.23 4.48 -11.39
N ASN A 45 -1.00 4.20 -11.81
CA ASN A 45 -0.64 3.96 -13.20
C ASN A 45 0.01 2.58 -13.30
N THR A 46 -0.78 1.57 -13.67
CA THR A 46 -0.36 0.17 -13.78
C THR A 46 0.61 -0.03 -14.96
N GLY A 47 1.77 0.66 -14.90
CA GLY A 47 2.79 0.64 -15.94
C GLY A 47 3.92 -0.36 -15.70
N ARG A 48 4.13 -0.77 -14.45
CA ARG A 48 5.09 -1.80 -14.08
C ARG A 48 4.37 -3.01 -13.49
N TYR A 49 4.90 -4.19 -13.69
CA TYR A 49 4.31 -5.44 -13.21
C TYR A 49 5.36 -6.52 -12.99
N LEU A 50 5.03 -7.51 -12.18
CA LEU A 50 5.85 -8.68 -11.90
C LEU A 50 5.18 -9.91 -12.49
N LEU A 51 5.91 -10.67 -13.31
CA LEU A 51 5.55 -12.01 -13.71
C LEU A 51 6.28 -12.97 -12.76
N LEU A 52 5.52 -13.71 -11.96
CA LEU A 52 6.02 -14.61 -10.94
C LEU A 52 5.60 -16.03 -11.22
N THR A 53 6.58 -16.96 -11.25
CA THR A 53 6.38 -18.42 -11.32
C THR A 53 7.01 -19.11 -10.13
N GLU A 54 6.97 -20.43 -10.09
CA GLU A 54 7.69 -21.22 -9.08
C GLU A 54 9.19 -20.89 -9.06
N HIS A 55 9.80 -20.67 -10.22
CA HIS A 55 11.24 -20.47 -10.33
C HIS A 55 11.64 -19.05 -10.72
N ASP A 56 10.81 -18.36 -11.49
CA ASP A 56 11.13 -17.05 -12.04
C ASP A 56 10.40 -15.92 -11.34
N ALA A 57 11.02 -14.76 -11.34
CA ALA A 57 10.44 -13.48 -10.94
C ALA A 57 10.96 -12.42 -11.91
N ILE A 58 10.21 -12.17 -12.96
CA ILE A 58 10.57 -11.22 -14.02
C ILE A 58 9.87 -9.89 -13.73
N LEU A 59 10.67 -8.87 -13.40
CA LEU A 59 10.14 -7.53 -13.18
C LEU A 59 10.12 -6.76 -14.51
N TYR A 60 8.93 -6.35 -14.93
CA TYR A 60 8.73 -5.40 -16.00
C TYR A 60 8.69 -3.98 -15.42
N GLU A 61 9.72 -3.20 -15.72
CA GLU A 61 9.93 -1.89 -15.11
C GLU A 61 9.95 -0.79 -16.17
N PHE A 62 9.72 0.46 -15.78
CA PHE A 62 9.92 1.60 -16.66
C PHE A 62 11.35 1.63 -17.18
N THR A 63 11.54 1.87 -18.48
CA THR A 63 12.84 1.79 -19.15
C THR A 63 13.93 2.61 -18.46
N GLY A 64 13.61 3.80 -17.94
CA GLY A 64 14.56 4.64 -17.22
C GLY A 64 14.81 4.24 -15.75
N ALA A 65 14.10 3.24 -15.24
CA ALA A 65 14.12 2.85 -13.82
C ALA A 65 14.58 1.39 -13.58
N MET A 66 14.99 0.67 -14.60
CA MET A 66 15.36 -0.75 -14.51
C MET A 66 16.49 -1.00 -13.49
N HIS A 67 17.41 -0.04 -13.36
CA HIS A 67 18.52 -0.08 -12.39
C HIS A 67 18.06 -0.14 -10.91
N LEU A 68 16.81 0.22 -10.61
CA LEU A 68 16.27 0.13 -9.25
C LEU A 68 16.09 -1.30 -8.75
N ALA A 69 16.19 -2.27 -9.65
CA ALA A 69 16.15 -3.69 -9.33
C ALA A 69 17.55 -4.32 -9.13
N ASP A 70 18.60 -3.56 -9.36
CA ASP A 70 19.98 -4.06 -9.25
C ASP A 70 20.26 -4.60 -7.84
N GLY A 71 20.85 -5.78 -7.77
CA GLY A 71 21.20 -6.43 -6.51
C GLY A 71 20.03 -7.04 -5.72
N LEU A 72 18.82 -7.08 -6.28
CA LEU A 72 17.68 -7.77 -5.66
C LEU A 72 17.73 -9.27 -6.01
N GLU A 73 18.20 -10.08 -5.09
CA GLU A 73 18.35 -11.54 -5.23
C GLU A 73 17.05 -12.30 -5.51
N THR A 74 15.93 -11.64 -5.33
CA THR A 74 14.57 -12.18 -5.54
C THR A 74 14.05 -11.96 -6.96
N ILE A 75 14.79 -11.25 -7.80
CA ILE A 75 14.43 -10.97 -9.19
C ILE A 75 15.37 -11.76 -10.09
N THR A 76 14.79 -12.54 -11.01
CA THR A 76 15.56 -13.37 -11.95
C THR A 76 15.89 -12.64 -13.24
N ASP A 77 15.04 -11.67 -13.65
CA ASP A 77 15.22 -10.87 -14.85
C ASP A 77 14.48 -9.52 -14.73
N VAL A 78 14.99 -8.50 -15.42
CA VAL A 78 14.36 -7.18 -15.51
C VAL A 78 14.17 -6.80 -16.96
N ARG A 79 12.93 -6.53 -17.34
CA ARG A 79 12.56 -6.19 -18.72
C ARG A 79 11.85 -4.84 -18.80
N PRO A 80 11.96 -4.13 -19.94
CA PRO A 80 11.19 -2.92 -20.15
C PRO A 80 9.69 -3.23 -20.19
N ALA A 81 8.91 -2.47 -19.41
CA ALA A 81 7.48 -2.68 -19.32
C ALA A 81 6.74 -2.27 -20.60
N ILE A 82 5.84 -3.13 -21.06
CA ILE A 82 4.82 -2.78 -22.04
C ILE A 82 3.61 -2.27 -21.25
N THR A 83 3.42 -0.96 -21.23
CA THR A 83 2.35 -0.34 -20.45
C THR A 83 1.02 -0.44 -21.17
N ALA A 84 0.07 -1.21 -20.62
CA ALA A 84 -1.30 -1.34 -21.12
C ALA A 84 -2.24 -0.44 -20.33
N SER A 85 -2.00 0.88 -20.34
CA SER A 85 -2.85 1.87 -19.65
C SER A 85 -3.30 2.97 -20.61
N PHE A 86 -4.47 3.55 -20.35
CA PHE A 86 -5.01 4.65 -21.15
C PHE A 86 -4.08 5.87 -21.13
N VAL A 87 -3.43 6.15 -19.99
CA VAL A 87 -2.48 7.27 -19.85
C VAL A 87 -1.32 7.15 -20.86
N ALA A 88 -0.86 5.92 -21.13
CA ALA A 88 0.23 5.68 -22.07
C ALA A 88 -0.21 5.53 -23.52
N ALA A 89 -1.44 5.04 -23.76
CA ALA A 89 -1.88 4.62 -25.09
C ALA A 89 -2.96 5.55 -25.71
N GLY A 90 -3.65 6.35 -24.88
CA GLY A 90 -4.77 7.16 -25.35
C GLY A 90 -5.82 6.33 -26.10
N GLU A 91 -6.29 6.83 -27.24
CA GLU A 91 -7.32 6.16 -28.06
C GLU A 91 -6.87 4.79 -28.59
N LYS A 92 -5.55 4.49 -28.60
CA LYS A 92 -5.02 3.19 -29.03
C LYS A 92 -4.96 2.14 -27.92
N ILE A 93 -5.69 2.35 -26.84
CA ILE A 93 -5.64 1.45 -25.66
C ILE A 93 -5.96 0.00 -26.03
N ALA A 94 -6.97 -0.25 -26.85
CA ALA A 94 -7.37 -1.61 -27.24
C ALA A 94 -6.28 -2.35 -28.05
N GLU A 95 -5.54 -1.64 -28.90
CA GLU A 95 -4.41 -2.20 -29.63
C GLU A 95 -3.25 -2.50 -28.68
N ARG A 96 -3.03 -1.59 -27.72
CA ARG A 96 -1.95 -1.70 -26.73
C ARG A 96 -2.19 -2.86 -25.76
N GLU A 97 -3.42 -3.05 -25.32
CA GLU A 97 -3.81 -4.18 -24.47
C GLU A 97 -3.61 -5.52 -25.17
N LYS A 98 -3.99 -5.63 -26.45
CA LYS A 98 -3.75 -6.83 -27.24
C LYS A 98 -2.24 -7.08 -27.47
N PHE A 99 -1.46 -6.04 -27.72
CA PHE A 99 -0.02 -6.16 -27.86
C PHE A 99 0.62 -6.66 -26.55
N TRP A 100 0.29 -6.02 -25.42
CA TRP A 100 0.75 -6.43 -24.11
C TRP A 100 0.37 -7.88 -23.80
N ALA A 101 -0.86 -8.28 -24.10
CA ALA A 101 -1.34 -9.64 -23.85
C ALA A 101 -0.57 -10.69 -24.64
N ARG A 102 -0.28 -10.43 -25.92
CA ARG A 102 0.52 -11.34 -26.76
C ARG A 102 1.94 -11.53 -26.23
N GLU A 103 2.63 -10.44 -25.89
CA GLU A 103 3.99 -10.48 -25.36
C GLU A 103 4.05 -11.20 -24.01
N THR A 104 3.10 -10.87 -23.11
CA THR A 104 2.98 -11.53 -21.82
C THR A 104 2.66 -13.02 -21.98
N ALA A 105 1.74 -13.36 -22.88
CA ALA A 105 1.37 -14.74 -23.18
C ALA A 105 2.53 -15.54 -23.78
N ALA A 106 3.36 -14.94 -24.63
CA ALA A 106 4.54 -15.59 -25.16
C ALA A 106 5.49 -15.99 -24.01
N THR A 107 5.81 -15.06 -23.12
CA THR A 107 6.65 -15.33 -21.93
C THR A 107 6.00 -16.39 -21.01
N LEU A 108 4.71 -16.30 -20.75
CA LEU A 108 4.01 -17.29 -19.91
C LEU A 108 4.08 -18.70 -20.52
N ARG A 109 3.91 -18.83 -21.85
CA ARG A 109 4.00 -20.16 -22.52
C ARG A 109 5.39 -20.78 -22.39
N GLU A 110 6.43 -19.97 -22.47
CA GLU A 110 7.82 -20.43 -22.27
C GLU A 110 8.05 -20.93 -20.86
N LEU A 111 7.52 -20.23 -19.84
CA LEU A 111 7.81 -20.51 -18.44
C LEU A 111 6.91 -21.59 -17.83
N VAL A 112 5.63 -21.62 -18.16
CA VAL A 112 4.63 -22.47 -17.49
C VAL A 112 3.77 -23.29 -18.46
N GLY A 113 4.02 -23.21 -19.75
CA GLY A 113 3.25 -23.90 -20.78
C GLY A 113 1.93 -23.23 -21.14
N ALA A 114 1.26 -23.79 -22.14
CA ALA A 114 -0.04 -23.32 -22.60
C ALA A 114 -1.18 -23.86 -21.72
N LYS A 115 -2.33 -23.15 -21.72
CA LYS A 115 -3.58 -23.56 -21.06
C LYS A 115 -3.48 -23.77 -19.54
N THR A 116 -2.59 -23.03 -18.88
CA THR A 116 -2.41 -23.05 -17.43
C THR A 116 -3.30 -22.02 -16.73
N THR A 117 -3.44 -22.16 -15.43
CA THR A 117 -4.14 -21.16 -14.60
C THR A 117 -3.17 -20.06 -14.20
N ILE A 118 -3.52 -18.81 -14.54
CA ILE A 118 -2.73 -17.61 -14.26
C ILE A 118 -3.49 -16.72 -13.29
N GLY A 119 -2.85 -16.34 -12.21
CA GLY A 119 -3.35 -15.31 -11.30
C GLY A 119 -3.10 -13.91 -11.87
N VAL A 120 -4.10 -13.04 -11.83
CA VAL A 120 -3.97 -11.62 -12.24
C VAL A 120 -4.56 -10.72 -11.17
N GLU A 121 -4.00 -9.55 -10.97
CA GLU A 121 -4.54 -8.57 -10.02
C GLU A 121 -4.56 -7.17 -10.61
N ARG A 122 -5.55 -6.34 -10.19
CA ARG A 122 -5.66 -4.91 -10.54
C ARG A 122 -5.43 -4.59 -12.00
N MET A 123 -5.91 -5.47 -12.87
CA MET A 123 -5.74 -5.37 -14.32
C MET A 123 -6.94 -4.67 -14.95
N ASN A 124 -6.70 -3.89 -16.01
CA ASN A 124 -7.76 -3.34 -16.84
C ASN A 124 -8.59 -4.46 -17.47
N ALA A 125 -9.91 -4.26 -17.59
CA ALA A 125 -10.82 -5.26 -18.15
C ALA A 125 -10.42 -5.70 -19.57
N GLY A 126 -10.00 -4.74 -20.43
CA GLY A 126 -9.53 -5.04 -21.78
C GLY A 126 -8.25 -5.86 -21.81
N ALA A 127 -7.29 -5.56 -20.94
CA ALA A 127 -6.05 -6.33 -20.81
C ALA A 127 -6.32 -7.76 -20.31
N ALA A 128 -7.19 -7.91 -19.32
CA ALA A 128 -7.60 -9.23 -18.81
C ALA A 128 -8.31 -10.05 -19.90
N ALA A 129 -9.26 -9.46 -20.62
CA ALA A 129 -9.94 -10.12 -21.74
C ALA A 129 -8.98 -10.52 -22.85
N ALA A 130 -8.03 -9.65 -23.21
CA ALA A 130 -7.02 -9.95 -24.22
C ALA A 130 -6.09 -11.10 -23.78
N LEU A 131 -5.67 -11.14 -22.51
CA LEU A 131 -4.83 -12.24 -21.99
C LEU A 131 -5.63 -13.56 -21.91
N ALA A 132 -6.91 -13.52 -21.52
CA ALA A 132 -7.78 -14.70 -21.55
C ALA A 132 -7.95 -15.26 -22.98
N ALA A 133 -8.06 -14.38 -23.97
CA ALA A 133 -8.16 -14.76 -25.38
C ALA A 133 -6.90 -15.48 -25.91
N GLU A 134 -5.77 -15.31 -25.26
CA GLU A 134 -4.54 -16.07 -25.54
C GLU A 134 -4.58 -17.53 -25.02
N GLY A 135 -5.69 -17.93 -24.37
CA GLY A 135 -5.97 -19.32 -24.00
C GLY A 135 -5.64 -19.69 -22.56
N PHE A 136 -5.34 -18.72 -21.71
CA PHE A 136 -5.12 -18.93 -20.26
C PHE A 136 -6.42 -18.87 -19.48
N ARG A 137 -6.51 -19.68 -18.41
CA ARG A 137 -7.54 -19.53 -17.40
C ARG A 137 -7.08 -18.48 -16.38
N LEU A 138 -7.78 -17.35 -16.31
CA LEU A 138 -7.48 -16.31 -15.35
C LEU A 138 -8.24 -16.48 -14.03
N VAL A 139 -7.54 -16.27 -12.93
CA VAL A 139 -8.08 -16.23 -11.56
C VAL A 139 -7.51 -15.00 -10.82
N ASP A 140 -8.12 -14.63 -9.71
CA ASP A 140 -7.62 -13.52 -8.89
C ASP A 140 -6.30 -13.91 -8.20
N ALA A 141 -5.29 -13.06 -8.30
CA ALA A 141 -4.03 -13.19 -7.61
C ALA A 141 -3.98 -12.47 -6.25
N GLN A 142 -4.98 -11.67 -5.92
CA GLN A 142 -5.01 -10.97 -4.65
C GLN A 142 -5.04 -11.93 -3.47
N GLU A 143 -5.91 -12.93 -3.50
CA GLU A 143 -6.04 -13.91 -2.44
C GLU A 143 -4.72 -14.61 -2.05
N PRO A 144 -3.97 -15.24 -2.98
CA PRO A 144 -2.71 -15.91 -2.62
C PRO A 144 -1.67 -14.95 -2.05
N VAL A 145 -1.59 -13.72 -2.52
CA VAL A 145 -0.62 -12.75 -2.02
C VAL A 145 -1.03 -12.21 -0.64
N GLU A 146 -2.30 -11.92 -0.42
CA GLU A 146 -2.80 -11.48 0.90
C GLU A 146 -2.62 -12.60 1.95
N MET A 147 -2.91 -13.85 1.60
CA MET A 147 -2.67 -15.00 2.49
C MET A 147 -1.18 -15.21 2.77
N ALA A 148 -0.31 -14.94 1.81
CA ALA A 148 1.14 -14.96 2.05
C ALA A 148 1.55 -13.88 3.07
N ARG A 149 0.94 -12.69 3.00
CA ARG A 149 1.22 -11.54 3.86
C ARG A 149 0.65 -11.67 5.28
N CYS A 150 -0.38 -12.49 5.50
CA CYS A 150 -1.02 -12.64 6.82
C CYS A 150 -0.04 -13.02 7.93
N ILE A 151 0.87 -13.95 7.66
CA ILE A 151 1.82 -14.48 8.67
C ILE A 151 3.17 -13.82 8.48
N LYS A 152 3.54 -12.97 9.45
CA LYS A 152 4.80 -12.22 9.44
C LYS A 152 5.93 -13.04 10.06
N SER A 153 7.11 -12.99 9.43
CA SER A 153 8.34 -13.51 10.03
C SER A 153 8.84 -12.62 11.17
N PRO A 154 9.76 -13.10 12.01
CA PRO A 154 10.41 -12.27 13.03
C PRO A 154 11.10 -11.03 12.45
N GLU A 155 11.66 -11.12 11.24
CA GLU A 155 12.29 -9.98 10.57
C GLU A 155 11.27 -8.94 10.09
N GLU A 156 10.11 -9.37 9.61
CA GLU A 156 8.99 -8.48 9.28
C GLU A 156 8.45 -7.78 10.53
N MET A 157 8.40 -8.48 11.66
CA MET A 157 8.00 -7.86 12.94
C MET A 157 8.95 -6.76 13.39
N LYS A 158 10.24 -6.83 13.05
CA LYS A 158 11.17 -5.71 13.29
C LYS A 158 10.80 -4.49 12.46
N CYS A 159 10.39 -4.69 11.21
CA CYS A 159 9.91 -3.60 10.34
C CYS A 159 8.62 -2.97 10.86
N VAL A 160 7.64 -3.79 11.28
CA VAL A 160 6.41 -3.31 11.91
C VAL A 160 6.72 -2.45 13.14
N ARG A 161 7.62 -2.91 14.00
CA ARG A 161 8.05 -2.14 15.18
C ARG A 161 8.76 -0.84 14.82
N ALA A 162 9.53 -0.81 13.74
CA ALA A 162 10.17 0.42 13.27
C ALA A 162 9.14 1.44 12.78
N SER A 163 8.14 0.99 12.01
CA SER A 163 7.02 1.82 11.57
C SER A 163 6.22 2.37 12.75
N LEU A 164 5.91 1.52 13.75
CA LEU A 164 5.24 1.94 14.98
C LEU A 164 6.02 3.03 15.72
N ARG A 165 7.33 2.88 15.91
CA ARG A 165 8.16 3.89 16.59
C ARG A 165 8.18 5.22 15.84
N ALA A 166 8.26 5.20 14.52
CA ALA A 166 8.21 6.41 13.70
C ALA A 166 6.87 7.12 13.86
N THR A 167 5.78 6.35 13.85
CA THR A 167 4.42 6.86 14.04
C THR A 167 4.20 7.41 15.45
N GLU A 168 4.62 6.70 16.50
CA GLU A 168 4.57 7.17 17.89
C GLU A 168 5.31 8.48 18.08
N THR A 169 6.51 8.59 17.51
CA THR A 169 7.30 9.83 17.55
C THR A 169 6.57 10.96 16.84
N GLY A 170 5.98 10.68 15.67
CA GLY A 170 5.21 11.66 14.90
C GLY A 170 3.97 12.15 15.64
N VAL A 171 3.21 11.22 16.21
CA VAL A 171 2.02 11.53 17.02
C VAL A 171 2.39 12.29 18.30
N GLY A 172 3.50 11.95 18.94
CA GLY A 172 4.04 12.70 20.08
C GLY A 172 4.36 14.15 19.73
N ARG A 173 5.01 14.39 18.58
CA ARG A 173 5.31 15.76 18.09
C ARG A 173 4.04 16.51 17.71
N LEU A 174 3.09 15.85 17.04
CA LEU A 174 1.79 16.42 16.73
C LEU A 174 1.08 16.85 18.00
N ARG A 175 1.00 15.98 19.01
CA ARG A 175 0.41 16.31 20.32
C ARG A 175 1.06 17.55 20.95
N ALA A 176 2.37 17.63 20.94
CA ALA A 176 3.11 18.78 21.51
C ALA A 176 2.86 20.08 20.73
N ALA A 177 2.48 20.00 19.46
CA ALA A 177 2.19 21.15 18.62
C ALA A 177 0.73 21.64 18.73
N ILE A 178 -0.15 20.89 19.39
CA ILE A 178 -1.56 21.26 19.52
C ILE A 178 -1.70 22.61 20.26
N ARG A 179 -2.39 23.55 19.61
CA ARG A 179 -2.82 24.82 20.19
C ARG A 179 -3.98 25.42 19.38
N PRO A 180 -4.88 26.16 20.00
CA PRO A 180 -5.86 26.97 19.29
C PRO A 180 -5.18 27.92 18.27
N GLY A 181 -5.88 28.21 17.21
CA GLY A 181 -5.38 29.09 16.14
C GLY A 181 -4.62 28.40 15.00
N LEU A 182 -4.17 27.15 15.16
CA LEU A 182 -3.64 26.37 14.05
C LEU A 182 -4.77 25.85 13.16
N THR A 183 -4.49 25.67 11.86
CA THR A 183 -5.39 24.88 11.02
C THR A 183 -5.15 23.38 11.24
N GLU A 184 -6.15 22.56 10.95
CA GLU A 184 -6.00 21.09 10.97
C GLU A 184 -4.88 20.65 10.03
N ASN A 185 -4.77 21.25 8.83
CA ASN A 185 -3.67 20.97 7.90
C ASN A 185 -2.29 21.32 8.46
N ALA A 186 -2.18 22.44 9.19
CA ALA A 186 -0.91 22.84 9.82
C ALA A 186 -0.51 21.84 10.92
N LEU A 187 -1.47 21.38 11.70
CA LEU A 187 -1.23 20.36 12.73
C LEU A 187 -0.85 19.01 12.08
N TRP A 188 -1.57 18.58 11.05
CA TRP A 188 -1.26 17.37 10.30
C TRP A 188 0.15 17.38 9.69
N SER A 189 0.60 18.55 9.20
CA SER A 189 1.92 18.68 8.58
C SER A 189 3.06 18.33 9.54
N VAL A 190 2.88 18.51 10.85
CA VAL A 190 3.87 18.13 11.89
C VAL A 190 4.05 16.62 11.93
N LEU A 191 2.95 15.86 11.86
CA LEU A 191 3.02 14.40 11.77
C LEU A 191 3.73 13.97 10.49
N HIS A 192 3.30 14.51 9.35
CA HIS A 192 3.85 14.16 8.04
C HIS A 192 5.36 14.42 7.97
N GLN A 193 5.80 15.63 8.36
CA GLN A 193 7.23 15.95 8.45
C GLN A 193 8.00 14.96 9.33
N SER A 194 7.43 14.62 10.50
CA SER A 194 8.10 13.75 11.46
C SER A 194 8.32 12.33 10.94
N VAL A 195 7.30 11.73 10.32
CA VAL A 195 7.38 10.34 9.85
C VAL A 195 8.24 10.23 8.60
N ILE A 196 8.16 11.19 7.67
CA ILE A 196 9.02 11.22 6.48
C ILE A 196 10.50 11.41 6.87
N ALA A 197 10.80 12.24 7.87
CA ALA A 197 12.16 12.38 8.39
C ALA A 197 12.72 11.10 9.05
N GLN A 198 11.88 10.11 9.31
CA GLN A 198 12.24 8.80 9.85
C GLN A 198 12.13 7.69 8.79
N ASP A 199 12.25 8.06 7.52
CA ASP A 199 12.25 7.15 6.37
C ASP A 199 10.92 6.40 6.16
N ALA A 200 9.80 6.98 6.58
CA ALA A 200 8.49 6.49 6.16
C ALA A 200 8.25 6.77 4.67
N ASP A 201 7.53 5.90 4.00
CA ASP A 201 7.23 6.04 2.58
C ASP A 201 6.18 7.13 2.33
N TYR A 202 5.05 7.06 3.04
CA TYR A 202 3.92 8.00 2.93
C TYR A 202 2.90 7.72 4.05
N ILE A 203 1.85 8.51 4.11
CA ILE A 203 0.68 8.27 4.96
C ILE A 203 -0.53 8.06 4.04
N GLU A 204 -1.26 6.96 4.21
CA GLU A 204 -2.37 6.58 3.33
C GLU A 204 -3.60 7.45 3.57
N THR A 205 -3.94 7.73 4.82
CA THR A 205 -5.11 8.51 5.20
C THR A 205 -4.70 9.82 5.87
N ARG A 206 -5.48 10.87 5.63
CA ARG A 206 -5.24 12.19 6.19
C ARG A 206 -6.40 12.60 7.12
N LEU A 207 -6.63 11.77 8.14
CA LEU A 207 -7.76 11.90 9.04
C LEU A 207 -7.35 12.59 10.35
N LEU A 208 -7.53 13.91 10.40
CA LEU A 208 -7.43 14.72 11.62
C LEU A 208 -8.52 15.80 11.57
N ASN A 209 -9.41 15.75 12.52
CA ASN A 209 -10.54 16.68 12.60
C ASN A 209 -10.66 17.28 13.99
N SER A 210 -11.20 18.49 14.07
CA SER A 210 -11.35 19.23 15.32
C SER A 210 -12.77 19.72 15.54
N GLY A 211 -13.17 19.85 16.82
CA GLY A 211 -14.46 20.36 17.26
C GLY A 211 -15.64 19.66 16.55
N PRO A 212 -16.55 20.41 15.90
CA PRO A 212 -17.75 19.84 15.30
C PRO A 212 -17.45 18.87 14.12
N ARG A 213 -16.24 18.84 13.59
CA ARG A 213 -15.87 17.90 12.52
C ARG A 213 -15.42 16.54 13.05
N THR A 214 -15.34 16.35 14.36
CA THR A 214 -15.07 15.02 14.93
C THR A 214 -16.28 14.08 14.84
N ASN A 215 -17.47 14.62 14.58
CA ASN A 215 -18.69 13.87 14.34
C ASN A 215 -19.59 14.60 13.33
N PRO A 216 -19.96 14.01 12.18
CA PRO A 216 -19.58 12.64 11.73
C PRO A 216 -18.09 12.53 11.37
N TRP A 217 -17.54 11.35 11.61
CA TRP A 217 -16.13 11.01 11.33
C TRP A 217 -15.87 10.78 9.82
N PHE A 218 -14.66 10.41 9.43
CA PHE A 218 -14.17 10.16 8.07
C PHE A 218 -14.11 11.41 7.18
N GLN A 219 -13.70 12.53 7.74
CA GLN A 219 -13.40 13.74 6.98
C GLN A 219 -11.88 13.95 6.95
N GLU A 220 -11.33 14.21 5.77
CA GLU A 220 -9.91 14.60 5.67
C GLU A 220 -9.65 15.95 6.36
N THR A 221 -8.39 16.18 6.78
CA THR A 221 -7.94 17.45 7.32
C THR A 221 -8.24 18.61 6.35
N GLY A 222 -8.55 19.77 6.91
CA GLY A 222 -8.90 20.96 6.15
C GLY A 222 -8.21 22.22 6.66
N MET A 223 -8.69 23.34 6.16
CA MET A 223 -8.25 24.67 6.58
C MET A 223 -9.01 25.21 7.80
N ARG A 224 -9.84 24.36 8.42
CA ARG A 224 -10.52 24.75 9.67
C ARG A 224 -9.49 25.10 10.72
N VAL A 225 -9.71 26.25 11.37
CA VAL A 225 -8.92 26.68 12.52
C VAL A 225 -9.42 25.98 13.77
N ILE A 226 -8.52 25.36 14.51
CA ILE A 226 -8.78 24.67 15.77
C ILE A 226 -9.13 25.74 16.83
N GLY A 227 -10.26 25.59 17.45
CA GLY A 227 -10.72 26.45 18.54
C GLY A 227 -10.16 26.06 19.91
N GLU A 228 -10.49 26.86 20.91
CA GLU A 228 -10.21 26.53 22.31
C GLU A 228 -11.14 25.44 22.83
N ASN A 229 -10.61 24.57 23.69
CA ASN A 229 -11.37 23.53 24.39
C ASN A 229 -12.12 22.54 23.49
N GLU A 230 -11.59 22.30 22.31
CA GLU A 230 -12.14 21.34 21.34
C GLU A 230 -11.48 19.97 21.45
N LEU A 231 -12.24 18.91 21.13
CA LEU A 231 -11.67 17.61 20.83
C LEU A 231 -10.99 17.64 19.49
N ILE A 232 -9.90 16.91 19.37
CA ILE A 232 -9.17 16.66 18.12
C ILE A 232 -9.06 15.15 17.98
N ALA A 233 -9.71 14.61 16.96
CA ALA A 233 -9.63 13.20 16.61
C ALA A 233 -8.56 13.01 15.53
N LEU A 234 -7.73 12.00 15.70
CA LEU A 234 -6.67 11.61 14.81
C LEU A 234 -6.79 10.13 14.49
N ASP A 235 -6.69 9.80 13.23
CA ASP A 235 -6.44 8.46 12.73
C ASP A 235 -5.40 8.52 11.63
N THR A 236 -4.43 7.60 11.62
CA THR A 236 -3.33 7.67 10.66
C THR A 236 -2.80 6.30 10.30
N ASP A 237 -2.63 6.08 8.99
CA ASP A 237 -2.08 4.87 8.39
C ASP A 237 -0.71 5.20 7.82
N VAL A 238 0.30 5.22 8.66
CA VAL A 238 1.68 5.47 8.22
C VAL A 238 2.25 4.21 7.58
N VAL A 239 2.65 4.31 6.33
CA VAL A 239 3.48 3.29 5.68
C VAL A 239 4.94 3.63 5.97
N GLY A 240 5.50 2.91 6.91
CA GLY A 240 6.89 3.11 7.37
C GLY A 240 7.91 2.38 6.51
N CYS A 241 9.16 2.48 6.91
CA CYS A 241 10.26 1.76 6.28
C CYS A 241 10.28 0.29 6.74
N PRO A 242 10.44 -0.68 5.86
CA PRO A 242 10.40 -0.69 4.39
C PRO A 242 9.01 -1.10 3.83
N GLY A 243 7.99 -0.31 4.05
CA GLY A 243 6.64 -0.53 3.51
C GLY A 243 5.71 -1.34 4.43
N TYR A 244 5.93 -1.29 5.74
CA TYR A 244 5.03 -1.86 6.73
C TYR A 244 4.19 -0.76 7.38
N SER A 245 2.89 -0.98 7.41
CA SER A 245 1.94 -0.01 7.96
C SER A 245 1.93 0.00 9.48
N ALA A 246 1.66 1.17 10.04
CA ALA A 246 1.37 1.38 11.45
C ALA A 246 0.16 2.32 11.57
N GLU A 247 -0.91 1.81 12.15
CA GLU A 247 -2.14 2.54 12.39
C GLU A 247 -2.23 3.04 13.82
N PHE A 248 -2.67 4.29 13.98
CA PHE A 248 -2.85 4.96 15.28
C PHE A 248 -4.08 5.83 15.28
N SER A 249 -5.01 5.53 16.17
CA SER A 249 -6.13 6.41 16.50
C SER A 249 -5.95 7.04 17.87
N ARG A 250 -6.07 8.34 17.98
CA ARG A 250 -5.97 9.10 19.24
C ARG A 250 -6.95 10.26 19.25
N THR A 251 -7.38 10.60 20.46
CA THR A 251 -8.17 11.80 20.69
C THR A 251 -7.40 12.72 21.64
N PHE A 252 -7.32 13.99 21.30
CA PHE A 252 -6.66 15.04 22.06
C PHE A 252 -7.65 16.14 22.40
N HIS A 253 -7.22 17.06 23.27
CA HIS A 253 -7.93 18.28 23.62
C HIS A 253 -7.05 19.49 23.35
N SER A 254 -7.62 20.55 22.77
CA SER A 254 -6.84 21.72 22.35
C SER A 254 -6.45 22.68 23.49
N GLY A 255 -7.06 22.51 24.66
CA GLY A 255 -6.86 23.46 25.77
C GLY A 255 -7.46 24.86 25.49
N PRO A 256 -7.20 25.87 26.36
CA PRO A 256 -6.30 25.81 27.51
C PRO A 256 -6.90 25.12 28.76
N ASP A 257 -8.23 25.00 28.87
CA ASP A 257 -8.87 24.43 30.04
C ASP A 257 -8.79 22.90 30.09
N THR A 258 -9.18 22.30 31.17
CA THR A 258 -9.38 20.85 31.26
C THR A 258 -10.63 20.42 30.48
N PRO A 259 -10.64 19.22 29.85
CA PRO A 259 -11.81 18.72 29.14
C PRO A 259 -13.07 18.73 29.99
N GLY A 260 -14.18 19.19 29.41
CA GLY A 260 -15.48 19.23 30.08
C GLY A 260 -16.01 17.84 30.42
N GLU A 261 -17.06 17.77 31.26
CA GLU A 261 -17.65 16.49 31.72
C GLU A 261 -18.14 15.63 30.55
N TYR A 262 -18.80 16.22 29.56
CA TYR A 262 -19.27 15.52 28.36
C TYR A 262 -18.10 14.91 27.54
N GLN A 263 -17.04 15.68 27.34
CA GLN A 263 -15.85 15.21 26.62
C GLN A 263 -15.16 14.06 27.36
N ARG A 264 -15.05 14.17 28.69
CA ARG A 264 -14.48 13.07 29.49
C ARG A 264 -15.35 11.82 29.47
N THR A 265 -16.68 11.97 29.50
CA THR A 265 -17.61 10.84 29.40
C THR A 265 -17.48 10.12 28.08
N LEU A 266 -17.43 10.85 26.94
CA LEU A 266 -17.20 10.26 25.61
C LEU A 266 -15.89 9.47 25.55
N TYR A 267 -14.80 10.08 26.02
CA TYR A 267 -13.49 9.44 26.01
C TYR A 267 -13.45 8.20 26.90
N LYS A 268 -14.03 8.29 28.11
CA LYS A 268 -14.10 7.17 29.05
C LYS A 268 -14.89 6.00 28.45
N THR A 269 -16.04 6.28 27.85
CA THR A 269 -16.86 5.24 27.21
C THR A 269 -16.10 4.55 26.08
N ALA A 270 -15.45 5.29 25.19
CA ALA A 270 -14.63 4.73 24.14
C ALA A 270 -13.47 3.89 24.69
N HIS A 271 -12.78 4.36 25.71
CA HIS A 271 -11.70 3.65 26.38
C HIS A 271 -12.18 2.33 27.00
N GLU A 272 -13.33 2.36 27.69
CA GLU A 272 -13.93 1.16 28.28
C GLU A 272 -14.31 0.14 27.19
N GLN A 273 -14.88 0.58 26.07
CA GLN A 273 -15.21 -0.31 24.94
C GLN A 273 -13.98 -1.02 24.36
N VAL A 274 -12.89 -0.28 24.17
CA VAL A 274 -11.63 -0.86 23.65
C VAL A 274 -11.04 -1.90 24.60
N HIS A 275 -11.18 -1.71 25.90
CA HIS A 275 -10.64 -2.65 26.90
C HIS A 275 -11.58 -3.80 27.26
N HIS A 276 -12.84 -3.72 26.87
CA HIS A 276 -13.83 -4.77 27.12
C HIS A 276 -13.82 -5.87 26.05
N ASN A 277 -13.40 -5.52 24.81
CA ASN A 277 -13.26 -6.43 23.68
C ASN A 277 -11.86 -7.06 23.64
#